data_659970f5855d35ff7d4fb1acca041c01
#
_entry.id   659970f5855d35ff7d4fb1acca041c01
#
_cell.length_a   1.000
_cell.length_b   1.000
_cell.length_c   1.000
_cell.angle_alpha   90.00
_cell.angle_beta   90.00
_cell.angle_gamma   90.00
#
_symmetry.space_group_name_H-M   'P 1'
#
loop_
_entity.id
_entity.type
_entity.pdbx_description
1 polymer ?
#
loop_
_entity_poly.entity_id
_entity_poly.type
_entity_poly.pdbx_seq_one_letter_code
_entity_poly.pdbx_strand_id
1 'polypeptide(L)'
;MNLLIALLIKNGQYRTSLHYKATLNSFKRYRDDKDIALCEIDAEEMRSYEAYLHHTAEVCSNTSSFYLRILRATYNKAVAKGLTPQQHPFKEVYTGIAKTRKRAIPTENVSQMKRLDSVKNLTPKEEMARDAFLMSFYLRGISFIDLAHLRKSNLKDGYLHYTRSKTRQRLTIRWEKDMQELMEKYQAQTASSPYLFPFLVDDGNRSQNKTIDKKKEEVRLYHNAEARISYHLRKLGDKIGIKGKLTLYVARHSWATTARGNDISMSVISEALGHHSETTTQIYLNSIKSSEVDDANAQILAVL
;
A
#
# COMPACT_ATOMS: atom_id res chain seq x y z
N MET A 1 -6.14 -24.67 -6.42
CA MET A 1 -5.55 -23.41 -5.91
C MET A 1 -4.19 -23.63 -5.21
N ASN A 2 -3.99 -24.67 -4.43
CA ASN A 2 -2.72 -24.97 -3.73
C ASN A 2 -1.50 -25.00 -4.68
N LEU A 3 -1.63 -25.62 -5.85
CA LEU A 3 -0.56 -25.65 -6.86
C LEU A 3 -0.15 -24.24 -7.34
N LEU A 4 -1.12 -23.32 -7.48
CA LEU A 4 -0.82 -21.93 -7.85
C LEU A 4 -0.10 -21.19 -6.73
N ILE A 5 -0.48 -21.44 -5.47
CA ILE A 5 0.19 -20.87 -4.29
C ILE A 5 1.65 -21.33 -4.25
N ALA A 6 1.89 -22.64 -4.43
CA ALA A 6 3.24 -23.21 -4.46
C ALA A 6 4.09 -22.62 -5.60
N LEU A 7 3.51 -22.45 -6.79
CA LEU A 7 4.18 -21.83 -7.93
C LEU A 7 4.54 -20.36 -7.67
N LEU A 8 3.62 -19.60 -7.06
CA LEU A 8 3.88 -18.20 -6.69
C LEU A 8 5.03 -18.09 -5.69
N ILE A 9 5.09 -18.99 -4.69
CA ILE A 9 6.19 -19.06 -3.74
C ILE A 9 7.50 -19.38 -4.44
N LYS A 10 7.51 -20.39 -5.31
CA LYS A 10 8.69 -20.79 -6.11
C LYS A 10 9.22 -19.63 -6.95
N ASN A 11 8.32 -18.81 -7.51
CA ASN A 11 8.65 -17.64 -8.32
C ASN A 11 9.00 -16.38 -7.48
N GLY A 12 9.11 -16.49 -6.14
CA GLY A 12 9.42 -15.36 -5.26
C GLY A 12 8.29 -14.36 -5.08
N GLN A 13 7.07 -14.66 -5.53
CA GLN A 13 5.89 -13.81 -5.45
C GLN A 13 5.14 -14.02 -4.11
N TYR A 14 5.87 -13.96 -2.99
CA TYR A 14 5.36 -14.29 -1.66
C TYR A 14 4.10 -13.51 -1.28
N ARG A 15 4.07 -12.18 -1.54
CA ARG A 15 2.90 -11.37 -1.20
C ARG A 15 1.64 -11.80 -1.98
N THR A 16 1.80 -12.09 -3.25
CA THR A 16 0.70 -12.62 -4.09
C THR A 16 0.24 -13.98 -3.59
N SER A 17 1.16 -14.87 -3.18
CA SER A 17 0.81 -16.17 -2.64
C SER A 17 -0.02 -16.06 -1.36
N LEU A 18 0.25 -15.08 -0.48
CA LEU A 18 -0.55 -14.81 0.71
C LEU A 18 -1.98 -14.37 0.36
N HIS A 19 -2.16 -13.59 -0.70
CA HIS A 19 -3.49 -13.22 -1.18
C HIS A 19 -4.29 -14.42 -1.67
N TYR A 20 -3.66 -15.31 -2.45
CA TYR A 20 -4.29 -16.55 -2.90
C TYR A 20 -4.62 -17.46 -1.71
N LYS A 21 -3.73 -17.55 -0.71
CA LYS A 21 -3.96 -18.33 0.51
C LYS A 21 -5.14 -17.77 1.33
N ALA A 22 -5.21 -16.45 1.49
CA ALA A 22 -6.32 -15.79 2.19
C ALA A 22 -7.67 -16.05 1.49
N THR A 23 -7.70 -15.96 0.15
CA THR A 23 -8.88 -16.28 -0.66
C THR A 23 -9.28 -17.75 -0.52
N LEU A 24 -8.33 -18.67 -0.61
CA LEU A 24 -8.58 -20.09 -0.43
C LEU A 24 -9.18 -20.38 0.95
N ASN A 25 -8.60 -19.82 2.01
CA ASN A 25 -9.09 -20.01 3.38
C ASN A 25 -10.49 -19.42 3.57
N SER A 26 -10.82 -18.31 2.92
CA SER A 26 -12.17 -17.74 2.93
C SER A 26 -13.17 -18.65 2.23
N PHE A 27 -12.82 -19.14 1.04
CA PHE A 27 -13.68 -20.04 0.29
C PHE A 27 -13.88 -21.39 0.99
N LYS A 28 -12.83 -21.95 1.62
CA LYS A 28 -12.92 -23.14 2.44
C LYS A 28 -13.90 -22.98 3.61
N ARG A 29 -13.84 -21.86 4.34
CA ARG A 29 -14.79 -21.57 5.43
C ARG A 29 -16.24 -21.52 4.94
N TYR A 30 -16.48 -20.91 3.79
CA TYR A 30 -17.79 -20.89 3.15
C TYR A 30 -18.29 -22.31 2.83
N ARG A 31 -17.40 -23.18 2.40
CA ARG A 31 -17.71 -24.58 2.03
C ARG A 31 -17.64 -25.57 3.18
N ASP A 32 -17.46 -25.15 4.43
CA ASP A 32 -17.22 -26.03 5.59
C ASP A 32 -16.09 -27.06 5.31
N ASP A 33 -14.99 -26.57 4.72
CA ASP A 33 -13.83 -27.35 4.28
C ASP A 33 -14.12 -28.45 3.23
N LYS A 34 -15.35 -28.52 2.69
CA LYS A 34 -15.69 -29.45 1.59
C LYS A 34 -15.06 -28.99 0.29
N ASP A 35 -14.41 -29.89 -0.41
CA ASP A 35 -13.86 -29.62 -1.75
C ASP A 35 -14.97 -29.48 -2.79
N ILE A 36 -14.65 -28.87 -3.94
CA ILE A 36 -15.59 -28.65 -5.04
C ILE A 36 -14.85 -28.92 -6.37
N ALA A 37 -15.51 -29.64 -7.27
CA ALA A 37 -14.98 -29.83 -8.61
C ALA A 37 -15.04 -28.53 -9.42
N LEU A 38 -14.08 -28.33 -10.31
CA LEU A 38 -14.02 -27.10 -11.13
C LEU A 38 -15.26 -26.92 -12.03
N CYS A 39 -15.90 -28.03 -12.46
CA CYS A 39 -17.12 -28.01 -13.24
C CYS A 39 -18.39 -27.62 -12.43
N GLU A 40 -18.33 -27.73 -11.10
CA GLU A 40 -19.41 -27.34 -10.19
C GLU A 40 -19.33 -25.85 -9.79
N ILE A 41 -18.26 -25.17 -10.17
CA ILE A 41 -18.12 -23.71 -9.94
C ILE A 41 -18.93 -22.99 -11.01
N ASP A 42 -20.19 -22.74 -10.73
CA ASP A 42 -21.14 -22.04 -11.59
C ASP A 42 -21.50 -20.64 -11.07
N ALA A 43 -22.46 -19.98 -11.70
CA ALA A 43 -22.90 -18.63 -11.33
C ALA A 43 -23.66 -18.62 -9.99
N GLU A 44 -24.39 -19.69 -9.67
CA GLU A 44 -25.15 -19.81 -8.44
C GLU A 44 -24.22 -19.98 -7.24
N GLU A 45 -23.20 -20.85 -7.35
CA GLU A 45 -22.18 -21.04 -6.33
C GLU A 45 -21.44 -19.72 -6.05
N MET A 46 -21.11 -18.93 -7.09
CA MET A 46 -20.44 -17.65 -6.90
C MET A 46 -21.32 -16.57 -6.28
N ARG A 47 -22.61 -16.53 -6.60
CA ARG A 47 -23.58 -15.64 -5.94
C ARG A 47 -23.75 -16.00 -4.46
N SER A 48 -23.86 -17.29 -4.16
CA SER A 48 -23.97 -17.78 -2.78
C SER A 48 -22.72 -17.46 -1.96
N TYR A 49 -21.53 -17.58 -2.55
CA TYR A 49 -20.30 -17.17 -1.89
C TYR A 49 -20.22 -15.64 -1.69
N GLU A 50 -20.64 -14.83 -2.66
CA GLU A 50 -20.72 -13.37 -2.50
C GLU A 50 -21.68 -12.98 -1.37
N ALA A 51 -22.87 -13.60 -1.30
CA ALA A 51 -23.82 -13.41 -0.21
C ALA A 51 -23.23 -13.78 1.15
N TYR A 52 -22.54 -14.93 1.25
CA TYR A 52 -21.81 -15.31 2.46
C TYR A 52 -20.77 -14.28 2.88
N LEU A 53 -20.00 -13.75 1.93
CA LEU A 53 -18.99 -12.73 2.20
C LEU A 53 -19.58 -11.45 2.79
N HIS A 54 -20.77 -11.05 2.32
CA HIS A 54 -21.42 -9.83 2.80
C HIS A 54 -22.20 -10.03 4.10
N HIS A 55 -22.94 -11.14 4.25
CA HIS A 55 -23.89 -11.32 5.34
C HIS A 55 -23.36 -12.16 6.50
N THR A 56 -22.46 -13.11 6.25
CA THR A 56 -21.92 -14.01 7.29
C THR A 56 -20.50 -13.61 7.68
N ALA A 57 -19.64 -13.38 6.71
CA ALA A 57 -18.25 -12.97 6.95
C ALA A 57 -18.09 -11.46 7.13
N GLU A 58 -19.14 -10.67 6.87
CA GLU A 58 -19.23 -9.20 7.04
C GLU A 58 -18.04 -8.42 6.46
N VAL A 59 -17.50 -8.90 5.34
CA VAL A 59 -16.37 -8.22 4.70
C VAL A 59 -16.85 -7.04 3.84
N CYS A 60 -16.03 -6.00 3.76
CA CYS A 60 -16.38 -4.86 2.89
C CYS A 60 -16.33 -5.25 1.40
N SER A 61 -17.09 -4.52 0.55
CA SER A 61 -17.25 -4.78 -0.88
C SER A 61 -15.92 -4.91 -1.64
N ASN A 62 -14.88 -4.16 -1.27
CA ASN A 62 -13.58 -4.30 -1.90
C ASN A 62 -12.86 -5.60 -1.51
N THR A 63 -13.09 -6.13 -0.31
CA THR A 63 -12.54 -7.43 0.12
C THR A 63 -13.28 -8.57 -0.56
N SER A 64 -14.63 -8.51 -0.64
CA SER A 64 -15.44 -9.46 -1.40
C SER A 64 -14.99 -9.52 -2.86
N SER A 65 -14.99 -8.39 -3.54
CA SER A 65 -14.51 -8.27 -4.92
C SER A 65 -13.07 -8.76 -5.11
N PHE A 66 -12.20 -8.53 -4.13
CA PHE A 66 -10.82 -9.02 -4.17
C PHE A 66 -10.76 -10.55 -4.16
N TYR A 67 -11.51 -11.22 -3.31
CA TYR A 67 -11.59 -12.68 -3.27
C TYR A 67 -12.17 -13.25 -4.56
N LEU A 68 -13.27 -12.68 -5.04
CA LEU A 68 -13.92 -13.09 -6.28
C LEU A 68 -12.98 -12.92 -7.50
N ARG A 69 -12.20 -11.84 -7.57
CA ARG A 69 -11.19 -11.65 -8.63
C ARG A 69 -10.09 -12.71 -8.62
N ILE A 70 -9.63 -13.12 -7.44
CA ILE A 70 -8.61 -14.17 -7.32
C ILE A 70 -9.19 -15.53 -7.72
N LEU A 71 -10.42 -15.84 -7.30
CA LEU A 71 -11.12 -17.05 -7.73
C LEU A 71 -11.33 -17.06 -9.24
N ARG A 72 -11.81 -15.95 -9.83
CA ARG A 72 -11.95 -15.80 -11.29
C ARG A 72 -10.64 -16.02 -12.02
N ALA A 73 -9.55 -15.43 -11.53
CA ALA A 73 -8.22 -15.64 -12.13
C ALA A 73 -7.76 -17.10 -12.02
N THR A 74 -8.10 -17.78 -10.92
CA THR A 74 -7.81 -19.22 -10.72
C THR A 74 -8.62 -20.08 -11.68
N TYR A 75 -9.92 -19.84 -11.78
CA TYR A 75 -10.84 -20.54 -12.68
C TYR A 75 -10.44 -20.37 -14.14
N ASN A 76 -10.19 -19.14 -14.59
CA ASN A 76 -9.77 -18.87 -15.95
C ASN A 76 -8.43 -19.53 -16.32
N LYS A 77 -7.50 -19.67 -15.35
CA LYS A 77 -6.28 -20.46 -15.55
C LYS A 77 -6.56 -21.96 -15.71
N ALA A 78 -7.57 -22.48 -15.03
CA ALA A 78 -7.99 -23.88 -15.18
C ALA A 78 -8.64 -24.11 -16.55
N VAL A 79 -9.52 -23.20 -16.99
CA VAL A 79 -10.10 -23.21 -18.34
C VAL A 79 -9.02 -23.16 -19.42
N ALA A 80 -8.06 -22.24 -19.30
CA ALA A 80 -6.94 -22.13 -20.25
C ALA A 80 -6.05 -23.38 -20.33
N LYS A 81 -6.06 -24.23 -19.28
CA LYS A 81 -5.38 -25.52 -19.23
C LYS A 81 -6.25 -26.71 -19.65
N GLY A 82 -7.48 -26.48 -20.08
CA GLY A 82 -8.42 -27.52 -20.45
C GLY A 82 -8.95 -28.39 -19.30
N LEU A 83 -8.81 -27.90 -18.02
CA LEU A 83 -9.25 -28.65 -16.83
C LEU A 83 -10.75 -28.55 -16.58
N THR A 84 -11.43 -27.58 -17.17
CA THR A 84 -12.88 -27.39 -17.13
C THR A 84 -13.32 -26.54 -18.31
N PRO A 85 -14.55 -26.69 -18.84
CA PRO A 85 -15.10 -25.77 -19.83
C PRO A 85 -15.39 -24.40 -19.21
N GLN A 86 -15.47 -23.37 -20.05
CA GLN A 86 -15.82 -22.02 -19.61
C GLN A 86 -17.34 -21.88 -19.38
N GLN A 87 -17.77 -21.64 -18.16
CA GLN A 87 -19.16 -21.45 -17.75
C GLN A 87 -19.48 -20.01 -17.30
N HIS A 88 -18.48 -19.11 -17.36
CA HIS A 88 -18.59 -17.70 -16.93
C HIS A 88 -19.17 -17.49 -15.51
N PRO A 89 -18.74 -18.24 -14.48
CA PRO A 89 -19.36 -18.23 -13.14
C PRO A 89 -19.30 -16.87 -12.43
N PHE A 90 -18.43 -15.97 -12.88
CA PHE A 90 -18.24 -14.65 -12.25
C PHE A 90 -18.97 -13.51 -12.98
N LYS A 91 -19.88 -13.81 -13.90
CA LYS A 91 -20.59 -12.79 -14.69
C LYS A 91 -21.55 -11.95 -13.82
N GLU A 92 -22.15 -12.57 -12.82
CA GLU A 92 -23.23 -11.98 -12.03
C GLU A 92 -22.77 -11.45 -10.66
N VAL A 93 -21.49 -11.63 -10.31
CA VAL A 93 -20.91 -11.16 -9.05
C VAL A 93 -20.05 -9.93 -9.24
N TYR A 94 -19.95 -9.09 -8.21
CA TYR A 94 -19.20 -7.86 -8.28
C TYR A 94 -17.68 -8.09 -8.19
N THR A 95 -16.98 -7.86 -9.28
CA THR A 95 -15.51 -7.95 -9.35
C THR A 95 -14.83 -6.60 -9.63
N GLY A 96 -15.55 -5.49 -9.43
CA GLY A 96 -15.04 -4.13 -9.60
C GLY A 96 -14.27 -3.60 -8.41
N ILE A 97 -14.04 -2.30 -8.38
CA ILE A 97 -13.42 -1.58 -7.27
C ILE A 97 -14.43 -0.54 -6.77
N ALA A 98 -14.93 -0.73 -5.56
CA ALA A 98 -15.82 0.23 -4.93
C ALA A 98 -15.05 1.47 -4.48
N LYS A 99 -15.68 2.65 -4.61
CA LYS A 99 -15.10 3.91 -4.13
C LYS A 99 -14.89 3.84 -2.62
N THR A 100 -13.72 4.24 -2.18
CA THR A 100 -13.37 4.32 -0.74
C THR A 100 -13.17 5.76 -0.33
N ARG A 101 -13.51 6.09 0.92
CA ARG A 101 -13.20 7.41 1.49
C ARG A 101 -11.70 7.64 1.46
N LYS A 102 -11.28 8.80 0.98
CA LYS A 102 -9.88 9.21 0.96
C LYS A 102 -9.46 9.62 2.36
N ARG A 103 -8.20 9.35 2.67
CA ARG A 103 -7.65 9.51 4.02
C ARG A 103 -6.51 10.52 4.05
N ALA A 104 -6.52 11.50 3.14
CA ALA A 104 -5.58 12.60 3.23
C ALA A 104 -5.81 13.37 4.54
N ILE A 105 -4.73 13.80 5.17
CA ILE A 105 -4.76 14.72 6.30
C ILE A 105 -4.36 16.12 5.83
N PRO A 106 -4.88 17.17 6.45
CA PRO A 106 -4.48 18.55 6.16
C PRO A 106 -2.97 18.77 6.34
N THR A 107 -2.42 19.76 5.64
CA THR A 107 -0.99 20.13 5.71
C THR A 107 -0.60 20.55 7.13
N GLU A 108 -1.51 21.13 7.89
CA GLU A 108 -1.34 21.50 9.29
C GLU A 108 -1.02 20.28 10.16
N ASN A 109 -1.69 19.15 9.92
CA ASN A 109 -1.39 17.91 10.65
C ASN A 109 -0.04 17.31 10.24
N VAL A 110 0.39 17.45 8.98
CA VAL A 110 1.75 17.06 8.56
C VAL A 110 2.78 17.95 9.27
N SER A 111 2.51 19.24 9.37
CA SER A 111 3.35 20.20 10.11
C SER A 111 3.38 19.92 11.61
N GLN A 112 2.26 19.48 12.20
CA GLN A 112 2.22 19.00 13.59
C GLN A 112 3.09 17.76 13.77
N MET A 113 3.03 16.80 12.85
CA MET A 113 3.89 15.62 12.88
C MET A 113 5.38 16.02 12.87
N LYS A 114 5.77 16.99 12.03
CA LYS A 114 7.16 17.50 11.99
C LYS A 114 7.60 18.11 13.33
N ARG A 115 6.70 18.79 14.03
CA ARG A 115 6.97 19.50 15.31
C ARG A 115 6.81 18.63 16.55
N LEU A 116 6.44 17.37 16.45
CA LEU A 116 6.18 16.52 17.62
C LEU A 116 7.39 16.34 18.54
N ASP A 117 8.61 16.42 18.05
CA ASP A 117 9.83 16.31 18.87
C ASP A 117 9.95 17.43 19.90
N SER A 118 9.55 18.65 19.52
CA SER A 118 9.67 19.82 20.39
C SER A 118 8.54 19.93 21.43
N VAL A 119 7.46 19.13 21.28
CA VAL A 119 6.23 19.28 22.08
C VAL A 119 5.94 18.06 22.95
N LYS A 120 6.39 16.86 22.60
CA LYS A 120 6.09 15.61 23.31
C LYS A 120 7.29 14.67 23.27
N ASN A 121 7.66 14.10 24.43
CA ASN A 121 8.65 13.02 24.51
C ASN A 121 8.12 11.80 23.75
N LEU A 122 8.65 11.56 22.57
CA LEU A 122 8.36 10.36 21.77
C LEU A 122 9.30 9.23 22.20
N THR A 123 8.78 8.01 22.25
CA THR A 123 9.63 6.83 22.35
C THR A 123 10.39 6.66 21.03
N PRO A 124 11.58 6.00 21.03
CA PRO A 124 12.35 5.77 19.79
C PRO A 124 11.54 5.06 18.69
N LYS A 125 10.56 4.22 19.06
CA LYS A 125 9.68 3.53 18.13
C LYS A 125 8.62 4.47 17.51
N GLU A 126 8.10 5.39 18.30
CA GLU A 126 7.18 6.43 17.83
C GLU A 126 7.91 7.44 16.94
N GLU A 127 9.12 7.82 17.32
CA GLU A 127 9.98 8.69 16.51
C GLU A 127 10.26 8.07 15.14
N MET A 128 10.69 6.82 15.09
CA MET A 128 10.92 6.12 13.83
C MET A 128 9.64 6.03 12.97
N ALA A 129 8.48 5.83 13.58
CA ALA A 129 7.21 5.79 12.84
C ALA A 129 6.83 7.16 12.26
N ARG A 130 7.01 8.23 13.05
CA ARG A 130 6.84 9.61 12.59
C ARG A 130 7.78 9.93 11.43
N ASP A 131 9.06 9.61 11.59
CA ASP A 131 10.09 9.92 10.60
C ASP A 131 9.88 9.12 9.31
N ALA A 132 9.41 7.87 9.40
CA ALA A 132 8.97 7.09 8.25
C ALA A 132 7.78 7.74 7.51
N PHE A 133 6.82 8.32 8.23
CA PHE A 133 5.70 9.04 7.66
C PHE A 133 6.16 10.32 6.95
N LEU A 134 6.98 11.14 7.62
CA LEU A 134 7.52 12.38 7.04
C LEU A 134 8.38 12.09 5.81
N MET A 135 9.27 11.10 5.88
CA MET A 135 10.09 10.70 4.74
C MET A 135 9.22 10.20 3.59
N SER A 136 8.16 9.42 3.88
CA SER A 136 7.21 9.01 2.84
C SER A 136 6.53 10.23 2.19
N PHE A 137 6.14 11.23 2.97
CA PHE A 137 5.55 12.46 2.45
C PHE A 137 6.56 13.25 1.58
N TYR A 138 7.78 13.48 2.09
CA TYR A 138 8.83 14.21 1.35
C TYR A 138 9.23 13.52 0.04
N LEU A 139 9.26 12.19 0.03
CA LEU A 139 9.51 11.38 -1.16
C LEU A 139 8.24 11.15 -2.01
N ARG A 140 7.34 12.14 -2.05
CA ARG A 140 6.15 12.15 -2.91
C ARG A 140 5.22 10.96 -2.67
N GLY A 141 5.13 10.50 -1.42
CA GLY A 141 4.30 9.35 -1.05
C GLY A 141 4.89 8.01 -1.46
N ILE A 142 6.19 7.82 -1.30
CA ILE A 142 6.85 6.53 -1.51
C ILE A 142 6.16 5.43 -0.68
N SER A 143 6.00 4.23 -1.25
CA SER A 143 5.43 3.10 -0.50
C SER A 143 6.43 2.58 0.53
N PHE A 144 5.93 1.97 1.63
CA PHE A 144 6.83 1.46 2.67
C PHE A 144 7.78 0.37 2.14
N ILE A 145 7.32 -0.46 1.21
CA ILE A 145 8.19 -1.46 0.59
C ILE A 145 9.38 -0.82 -0.14
N ASP A 146 9.12 0.28 -0.87
CA ASP A 146 10.19 0.98 -1.57
C ASP A 146 11.08 1.74 -0.58
N LEU A 147 10.49 2.45 0.41
CA LEU A 147 11.22 3.17 1.44
C LEU A 147 12.16 2.27 2.25
N ALA A 148 11.67 1.10 2.68
CA ALA A 148 12.44 0.16 3.49
C ALA A 148 13.63 -0.43 2.73
N HIS A 149 13.54 -0.52 1.40
CA HIS A 149 14.60 -1.08 0.55
C HIS A 149 15.49 -0.01 -0.10
N LEU A 150 15.31 1.28 0.23
CA LEU A 150 16.21 2.32 -0.25
C LEU A 150 17.64 2.07 0.25
N ARG A 151 18.59 2.05 -0.67
CA ARG A 151 20.01 1.84 -0.39
C ARG A 151 20.77 3.16 -0.45
N LYS A 152 21.90 3.23 0.25
CA LYS A 152 22.84 4.37 0.18
C LYS A 152 23.28 4.64 -1.26
N SER A 153 23.45 3.59 -2.08
CA SER A 153 23.78 3.69 -3.50
C SER A 153 22.66 4.28 -4.39
N ASN A 154 21.45 4.40 -3.87
CA ASN A 154 20.37 5.09 -4.57
C ASN A 154 20.50 6.62 -4.52
N LEU A 155 21.24 7.14 -3.54
CA LEU A 155 21.50 8.58 -3.41
C LEU A 155 22.78 8.93 -4.13
N LYS A 156 22.68 9.71 -5.20
CA LYS A 156 23.80 10.09 -6.06
C LYS A 156 23.57 11.48 -6.63
N ASP A 157 24.61 12.30 -6.62
CA ASP A 157 24.63 13.65 -7.24
C ASP A 157 23.48 14.57 -6.76
N GLY A 158 23.10 14.46 -5.47
CA GLY A 158 22.00 15.24 -4.89
C GLY A 158 20.60 14.74 -5.27
N TYR A 159 20.50 13.56 -5.86
CA TYR A 159 19.22 12.95 -6.25
C TYR A 159 19.08 11.52 -5.71
N LEU A 160 17.87 11.17 -5.33
CA LEU A 160 17.48 9.78 -5.03
C LEU A 160 16.96 9.13 -6.32
N HIS A 161 17.57 8.02 -6.71
CA HIS A 161 17.17 7.22 -7.87
C HIS A 161 16.68 5.86 -7.40
N TYR A 162 15.43 5.51 -7.67
CA TYR A 162 14.92 4.19 -7.34
C TYR A 162 13.89 3.72 -8.35
N THR A 163 13.68 2.41 -8.40
CA THR A 163 12.64 1.78 -9.23
C THR A 163 11.50 1.34 -8.33
N ARG A 164 10.31 1.86 -8.58
CA ARG A 164 9.11 1.53 -7.82
C ARG A 164 8.76 0.05 -7.96
N SER A 165 8.66 -0.67 -6.86
CA SER A 165 8.44 -2.13 -6.84
C SER A 165 7.15 -2.55 -7.53
N LYS A 166 6.08 -1.76 -7.38
CA LYS A 166 4.74 -2.08 -7.90
C LYS A 166 4.61 -1.88 -9.41
N THR A 167 5.16 -0.78 -9.94
CA THR A 167 4.95 -0.35 -11.34
C THR A 167 6.20 -0.46 -12.21
N ARG A 168 7.35 -0.77 -11.62
CA ARG A 168 8.66 -0.82 -12.29
C ARG A 168 9.10 0.50 -12.93
N GLN A 169 8.43 1.60 -12.60
CA GLN A 169 8.81 2.93 -13.05
C GLN A 169 10.04 3.41 -12.30
N ARG A 170 10.99 3.98 -13.01
CA ARG A 170 12.15 4.66 -12.45
C ARG A 170 11.74 6.06 -12.01
N LEU A 171 12.07 6.42 -10.79
CA LEU A 171 11.79 7.73 -10.21
C LEU A 171 13.09 8.37 -9.77
N THR A 172 13.21 9.68 -10.06
CA THR A 172 14.30 10.53 -9.64
C THR A 172 13.72 11.65 -8.78
N ILE A 173 14.20 11.78 -7.56
CA ILE A 173 13.72 12.77 -6.60
C ILE A 173 14.91 13.58 -6.11
N ARG A 174 14.84 14.91 -6.23
CA ARG A 174 15.83 15.78 -5.64
C ARG A 174 15.89 15.57 -4.14
N TRP A 175 17.10 15.42 -3.61
CA TRP A 175 17.31 15.21 -2.19
C TRP A 175 17.36 16.55 -1.48
N GLU A 176 16.40 16.79 -0.60
CA GLU A 176 16.23 18.05 0.10
C GLU A 176 16.78 18.00 1.53
N LYS A 177 17.01 19.18 2.13
CA LYS A 177 17.57 19.31 3.48
C LYS A 177 16.78 18.52 4.53
N ASP A 178 15.46 18.61 4.54
CA ASP A 178 14.60 17.88 5.48
C ASP A 178 14.76 16.35 5.39
N MET A 179 15.04 15.83 4.20
CA MET A 179 15.30 14.40 3.98
C MET A 179 16.66 14.00 4.53
N GLN A 180 17.64 14.87 4.34
CA GLN A 180 19.01 14.69 4.85
C GLN A 180 19.03 14.66 6.37
N GLU A 181 18.39 15.61 7.03
CA GLU A 181 18.29 15.69 8.49
C GLU A 181 17.65 14.43 9.08
N LEU A 182 16.55 13.93 8.45
CA LEU A 182 15.93 12.68 8.88
C LEU A 182 16.82 11.45 8.69
N MET A 183 17.57 11.38 7.60
CA MET A 183 18.48 10.27 7.33
C MET A 183 19.65 10.25 8.32
N GLU A 184 20.20 11.40 8.64
CA GLU A 184 21.35 11.53 9.57
C GLU A 184 21.05 11.01 10.97
N LYS A 185 19.82 11.16 11.47
CA LYS A 185 19.36 10.57 12.75
C LYS A 185 19.61 9.06 12.84
N TYR A 186 19.58 8.37 11.71
CA TYR A 186 19.70 6.91 11.64
C TYR A 186 21.07 6.44 11.14
N GLN A 187 22.02 7.35 10.90
CA GLN A 187 23.32 7.03 10.32
C GLN A 187 24.10 6.01 11.16
N ALA A 188 24.09 6.16 12.48
CA ALA A 188 24.77 5.23 13.38
C ALA A 188 24.15 3.81 13.31
N GLN A 189 22.80 3.72 13.23
CA GLN A 189 22.09 2.44 13.17
C GLN A 189 22.24 1.75 11.81
N THR A 190 22.59 2.49 10.78
CA THR A 190 22.78 1.97 9.41
C THR A 190 24.24 1.92 8.98
N ALA A 191 25.20 2.17 9.87
CA ALA A 191 26.63 2.28 9.53
C ALA A 191 27.14 1.06 8.76
N SER A 192 26.84 -0.15 9.22
CA SER A 192 27.21 -1.44 8.60
C SER A 192 26.18 -1.95 7.58
N SER A 193 25.09 -1.22 7.33
CA SER A 193 23.99 -1.64 6.45
C SER A 193 24.06 -0.94 5.10
N PRO A 194 23.68 -1.59 3.99
CA PRO A 194 23.55 -0.94 2.69
C PRO A 194 22.32 -0.03 2.59
N TYR A 195 21.38 -0.10 3.54
CA TYR A 195 20.11 0.63 3.51
C TYR A 195 20.25 2.05 4.06
N LEU A 196 19.40 2.96 3.60
CA LEU A 196 19.34 4.35 4.11
C LEU A 196 18.69 4.43 5.50
N PHE A 197 17.76 3.50 5.81
CA PHE A 197 17.01 3.47 7.06
C PHE A 197 17.10 2.09 7.73
N PRO A 198 16.98 2.01 9.06
CA PRO A 198 17.19 0.77 9.81
C PRO A 198 15.96 -0.17 9.84
N PHE A 199 15.06 -0.08 8.85
CA PHE A 199 13.84 -0.90 8.83
C PHE A 199 14.12 -2.39 8.65
N LEU A 200 15.18 -2.73 7.91
CA LEU A 200 15.59 -4.09 7.57
C LEU A 200 16.87 -4.52 8.29
N VAL A 201 17.28 -3.76 9.28
CA VAL A 201 18.43 -4.11 10.13
C VAL A 201 17.92 -4.98 11.29
N ASP A 202 18.56 -6.11 11.52
CA ASP A 202 18.26 -6.97 12.67
C ASP A 202 18.86 -6.34 13.94
N ASP A 203 18.04 -6.18 14.98
CA ASP A 203 18.45 -5.64 16.29
C ASP A 203 19.23 -6.65 17.15
N GLY A 204 19.72 -7.74 16.54
CA GLY A 204 20.66 -8.69 17.18
C GLY A 204 20.06 -9.56 18.27
N ASN A 205 18.78 -9.46 18.55
CA ASN A 205 18.13 -10.10 19.68
C ASN A 205 17.61 -11.53 19.39
N ARG A 206 18.06 -12.17 18.29
CA ARG A 206 17.58 -13.52 17.93
C ARG A 206 18.69 -14.45 17.47
N SER A 207 18.58 -15.67 17.99
CA SER A 207 19.37 -16.86 17.74
C SER A 207 19.98 -16.92 16.33
N GLN A 208 21.29 -17.10 16.29
CA GLN A 208 22.11 -17.37 15.10
C GLN A 208 21.75 -18.74 14.48
N ASN A 209 20.53 -18.92 14.01
CA ASN A 209 20.21 -20.09 13.18
C ASN A 209 20.78 -19.85 11.77
N LYS A 210 21.92 -20.43 11.50
CA LYS A 210 22.76 -20.30 10.29
C LYS A 210 22.13 -20.79 8.97
N THR A 211 20.86 -21.22 8.97
CA THR A 211 20.23 -21.91 7.82
C THR A 211 19.00 -21.19 7.26
N ILE A 212 18.70 -19.97 7.69
CA ILE A 212 17.55 -19.24 7.16
C ILE A 212 17.94 -18.61 5.82
N ASP A 213 17.17 -18.94 4.78
CA ASP A 213 17.21 -18.30 3.46
C ASP A 213 17.15 -16.77 3.64
N LYS A 214 18.24 -16.06 3.28
CA LYS A 214 18.37 -14.58 3.43
C LYS A 214 17.15 -13.83 2.94
N LYS A 215 16.50 -14.34 1.90
CA LYS A 215 15.31 -13.75 1.30
C LYS A 215 14.07 -13.88 2.18
N LYS A 216 13.91 -15.01 2.87
CA LYS A 216 12.82 -15.21 3.84
C LYS A 216 13.01 -14.32 5.06
N GLU A 217 14.24 -14.16 5.49
CA GLU A 217 14.58 -13.29 6.62
C GLU A 217 14.29 -11.82 6.30
N GLU A 218 14.69 -11.33 5.13
CA GLU A 218 14.37 -9.97 4.67
C GLU A 218 12.87 -9.72 4.62
N VAL A 219 12.08 -10.68 4.12
CA VAL A 219 10.61 -10.61 4.11
C VAL A 219 10.05 -10.55 5.53
N ARG A 220 10.59 -11.31 6.46
CA ARG A 220 10.20 -11.31 7.88
C ARG A 220 10.48 -9.95 8.54
N LEU A 221 11.70 -9.44 8.36
CA LEU A 221 12.11 -8.13 8.89
C LEU A 221 11.20 -7.01 8.34
N TYR A 222 10.92 -7.05 7.04
CA TYR A 222 10.00 -6.11 6.41
C TYR A 222 8.61 -6.13 7.04
N HIS A 223 7.99 -7.29 7.19
CA HIS A 223 6.65 -7.40 7.78
C HIS A 223 6.61 -6.95 9.25
N ASN A 224 7.64 -7.27 10.02
CA ASN A 224 7.77 -6.82 11.40
C ASN A 224 7.89 -5.29 11.47
N ALA A 225 8.70 -4.69 10.60
CA ALA A 225 8.85 -3.25 10.52
C ALA A 225 7.54 -2.58 10.08
N GLU A 226 6.86 -3.10 9.05
CA GLU A 226 5.57 -2.59 8.56
C GLU A 226 4.50 -2.60 9.67
N ALA A 227 4.40 -3.70 10.42
CA ALA A 227 3.47 -3.83 11.55
C ALA A 227 3.79 -2.83 12.67
N ARG A 228 5.07 -2.73 13.06
CA ARG A 228 5.55 -1.81 14.10
C ARG A 228 5.28 -0.34 13.73
N ILE A 229 5.66 0.07 12.52
CA ILE A 229 5.42 1.43 12.02
C ILE A 229 3.90 1.73 11.99
N SER A 230 3.10 0.82 11.45
CA SER A 230 1.64 0.98 11.38
C SER A 230 0.98 1.09 12.75
N TYR A 231 1.48 0.36 13.74
CA TYR A 231 0.98 0.44 15.12
C TYR A 231 1.29 1.80 15.76
N HIS A 232 2.54 2.25 15.67
CA HIS A 232 2.94 3.53 16.28
C HIS A 232 2.35 4.74 15.54
N LEU A 233 2.18 4.68 14.22
CA LEU A 233 1.49 5.74 13.46
C LEU A 233 0.04 5.92 13.92
N ARG A 234 -0.68 4.83 14.21
CA ARG A 234 -2.04 4.95 14.76
C ARG A 234 -2.04 5.68 16.10
N LYS A 235 -1.15 5.30 17.01
CA LYS A 235 -1.00 5.99 18.30
C LYS A 235 -0.63 7.48 18.14
N LEU A 236 0.26 7.80 17.21
CA LEU A 236 0.63 9.18 16.92
C LEU A 236 -0.56 9.97 16.36
N GLY A 237 -1.34 9.36 15.47
CA GLY A 237 -2.57 9.97 14.95
C GLY A 237 -3.56 10.32 16.06
N ASP A 238 -3.77 9.41 17.00
CA ASP A 238 -4.62 9.64 18.17
C ASP A 238 -4.07 10.77 19.06
N LYS A 239 -2.74 10.81 19.30
CA LYS A 239 -2.06 11.85 20.10
C LYS A 239 -2.24 13.26 19.52
N ILE A 240 -2.35 13.41 18.22
CA ILE A 240 -2.51 14.71 17.52
C ILE A 240 -3.94 14.95 17.01
N GLY A 241 -4.89 14.12 17.44
CA GLY A 241 -6.32 14.33 17.16
C GLY A 241 -6.73 14.04 15.70
N ILE A 242 -5.99 13.23 14.97
CA ILE A 242 -6.36 12.84 13.60
C ILE A 242 -7.56 11.89 13.65
N LYS A 243 -8.66 12.29 13.02
CA LYS A 243 -9.85 11.44 12.86
C LYS A 243 -9.52 10.28 11.88
N GLY A 244 -9.49 9.07 12.40
CA GLY A 244 -9.26 7.86 11.63
C GLY A 244 -7.83 7.30 11.74
N LYS A 245 -7.57 6.21 11.02
CA LYS A 245 -6.30 5.47 11.16
C LYS A 245 -5.18 6.14 10.35
N LEU A 246 -4.19 6.71 11.02
CA LEU A 246 -2.98 7.18 10.37
C LEU A 246 -2.12 5.98 9.90
N THR A 247 -1.72 6.00 8.65
CA THR A 247 -0.87 4.98 8.02
C THR A 247 0.10 5.64 7.05
N LEU A 248 1.15 4.96 6.64
CA LEU A 248 2.07 5.48 5.61
C LEU A 248 1.37 5.79 4.27
N TYR A 249 0.29 5.07 3.96
CA TYR A 249 -0.49 5.35 2.77
C TYR A 249 -1.23 6.71 2.85
N VAL A 250 -1.53 7.18 4.05
CA VAL A 250 -2.06 8.54 4.30
C VAL A 250 -1.05 9.60 3.86
N ALA A 251 0.26 9.39 4.08
CA ALA A 251 1.29 10.33 3.61
C ALA A 251 1.20 10.55 2.09
N ARG A 252 1.02 9.46 1.33
CA ARG A 252 0.86 9.52 -0.13
C ARG A 252 -0.41 10.26 -0.55
N HIS A 253 -1.54 9.99 0.11
CA HIS A 253 -2.77 10.72 -0.15
C HIS A 253 -2.65 12.20 0.18
N SER A 254 -2.02 12.53 1.32
CA SER A 254 -1.84 13.91 1.75
C SER A 254 -0.93 14.67 0.80
N TRP A 255 0.19 14.07 0.36
CA TRP A 255 1.06 14.69 -0.64
C TRP A 255 0.30 15.00 -1.94
N ALA A 256 -0.44 14.02 -2.46
CA ALA A 256 -1.20 14.19 -3.69
C ALA A 256 -2.31 15.27 -3.56
N THR A 257 -3.00 15.30 -2.42
CA THR A 257 -4.04 16.30 -2.14
C THR A 257 -3.43 17.70 -1.95
N THR A 258 -2.29 17.79 -1.25
CA THR A 258 -1.55 19.06 -1.10
C THR A 258 -1.06 19.56 -2.46
N ALA A 259 -0.49 18.69 -3.28
CA ALA A 259 -0.04 19.06 -4.63
C ALA A 259 -1.22 19.59 -5.48
N ARG A 260 -2.37 18.92 -5.41
CA ARG A 260 -3.58 19.39 -6.11
C ARG A 260 -4.07 20.74 -5.60
N GLY A 261 -4.07 20.96 -4.27
CA GLY A 261 -4.47 22.22 -3.65
C GLY A 261 -3.49 23.38 -3.90
N ASN A 262 -2.29 23.10 -4.44
CA ASN A 262 -1.31 24.09 -4.92
C ASN A 262 -1.27 24.15 -6.46
N ASP A 263 -2.36 23.82 -7.13
CA ASP A 263 -2.55 23.92 -8.58
C ASP A 263 -1.53 23.15 -9.44
N ILE A 264 -0.88 22.13 -8.85
CA ILE A 264 0.00 21.25 -9.61
C ILE A 264 -0.84 20.39 -10.56
N SER A 265 -0.48 20.36 -11.84
CA SER A 265 -1.23 19.64 -12.87
C SER A 265 -1.33 18.15 -12.58
N MET A 266 -2.41 17.53 -13.04
CA MET A 266 -2.67 16.10 -12.86
C MET A 266 -1.56 15.21 -13.45
N SER A 267 -1.01 15.60 -14.60
CA SER A 267 0.10 14.91 -15.26
C SER A 267 1.35 14.90 -14.39
N VAL A 268 1.73 16.05 -13.82
CA VAL A 268 2.88 16.17 -12.91
C VAL A 268 2.67 15.34 -11.64
N ILE A 269 1.46 15.38 -11.04
CA ILE A 269 1.13 14.56 -9.87
C ILE A 269 1.21 13.07 -10.22
N SER A 270 0.70 12.67 -11.38
CA SER A 270 0.71 11.27 -11.85
C SER A 270 2.12 10.74 -12.01
N GLU A 271 2.99 11.51 -12.66
CA GLU A 271 4.41 11.19 -12.85
C GLU A 271 5.14 11.13 -11.51
N ALA A 272 4.97 12.14 -10.67
CA ALA A 272 5.59 12.21 -9.34
C ALA A 272 5.21 11.02 -8.44
N LEU A 273 3.98 10.54 -8.55
CA LEU A 273 3.50 9.35 -7.84
C LEU A 273 3.94 8.03 -8.49
N GLY A 274 4.51 8.07 -9.69
CA GLY A 274 4.87 6.88 -10.45
C GLY A 274 3.62 6.04 -10.84
N HIS A 275 2.59 6.69 -11.38
CA HIS A 275 1.43 6.02 -11.94
C HIS A 275 1.59 5.84 -13.45
N HIS A 276 1.14 4.70 -14.00
CA HIS A 276 1.16 4.47 -15.45
C HIS A 276 0.08 5.23 -16.21
N SER A 277 -0.96 5.73 -15.53
CA SER A 277 -2.02 6.52 -16.14
C SER A 277 -2.55 7.57 -15.19
N GLU A 278 -2.98 8.70 -15.75
CA GLU A 278 -3.64 9.78 -15.01
C GLU A 278 -4.98 9.32 -14.41
N THR A 279 -5.67 8.37 -15.03
CA THR A 279 -6.90 7.78 -14.50
C THR A 279 -6.69 7.21 -13.09
N THR A 280 -5.52 6.56 -12.84
CA THR A 280 -5.17 6.10 -11.49
C THR A 280 -5.04 7.27 -10.52
N THR A 281 -4.49 8.40 -10.97
CA THR A 281 -4.32 9.61 -10.16
C THR A 281 -5.66 10.29 -9.94
N GLN A 282 -6.53 10.34 -10.94
CA GLN A 282 -7.91 10.84 -10.82
C GLN A 282 -8.69 10.07 -9.76
N ILE A 283 -8.61 8.73 -9.74
CA ILE A 283 -9.23 7.90 -8.69
C ILE A 283 -8.70 8.30 -7.31
N TYR A 284 -7.43 8.69 -7.20
CA TYR A 284 -6.80 9.15 -5.97
C TYR A 284 -7.33 10.51 -5.49
N LEU A 285 -7.58 11.42 -6.43
CA LEU A 285 -7.95 12.81 -6.18
C LEU A 285 -9.45 13.08 -6.36
N ASN A 286 -10.25 12.05 -6.66
CA ASN A 286 -11.67 12.16 -7.00
C ASN A 286 -12.53 12.59 -5.81
N SER A 287 -12.49 13.86 -5.55
CA SER A 287 -13.62 14.74 -5.23
C SER A 287 -13.10 16.17 -5.42
N ILE A 288 -13.33 16.73 -6.57
CA ILE A 288 -13.38 18.18 -6.70
C ILE A 288 -14.40 18.61 -5.65
N LYS A 289 -13.98 19.41 -4.68
CA LYS A 289 -14.93 19.99 -3.71
C LYS A 289 -15.90 20.84 -4.52
N SER A 290 -17.20 20.83 -4.18
CA SER A 290 -18.15 21.73 -4.83
C SER A 290 -17.67 23.17 -4.82
N SER A 291 -16.98 23.60 -3.75
CA SER A 291 -16.35 24.92 -3.65
C SER A 291 -15.34 25.20 -4.76
N GLU A 292 -14.52 24.21 -5.19
CA GLU A 292 -13.55 24.42 -6.28
C GLU A 292 -14.25 24.63 -7.64
N VAL A 293 -15.40 23.99 -7.84
CA VAL A 293 -16.24 24.20 -9.04
C VAL A 293 -16.92 25.56 -8.97
N ASP A 294 -17.42 25.95 -7.80
CA ASP A 294 -18.05 27.24 -7.56
C ASP A 294 -17.06 28.39 -7.74
N ASP A 295 -15.84 28.26 -7.21
CA ASP A 295 -14.74 29.23 -7.36
C ASP A 295 -14.30 29.35 -8.83
N ALA A 296 -14.16 28.25 -9.53
CA ALA A 296 -13.86 28.24 -10.98
C ALA A 296 -14.99 28.93 -11.78
N ASN A 297 -16.25 28.67 -11.43
CA ASN A 297 -17.39 29.30 -12.08
C ASN A 297 -17.40 30.82 -11.78
N ALA A 298 -17.12 31.23 -10.56
CA ALA A 298 -17.02 32.65 -10.17
C ALA A 298 -15.90 33.37 -10.97
N GLN A 299 -14.75 32.72 -11.17
CA GLN A 299 -13.68 33.26 -12.00
C GLN A 299 -14.10 33.42 -13.47
N ILE A 300 -14.82 32.44 -14.03
CA ILE A 300 -15.33 32.53 -15.40
C ILE A 300 -16.32 33.68 -15.54
N LEU A 301 -17.23 33.82 -14.56
CA LEU A 301 -18.22 34.91 -14.58
C LEU A 301 -17.58 36.29 -14.39
N ALA A 302 -16.45 36.39 -13.69
CA ALA A 302 -15.73 37.64 -13.49
C ALA A 302 -15.02 38.16 -14.79
N VAL A 303 -14.90 37.35 -15.82
CA VAL A 303 -14.29 37.70 -17.12
C VAL A 303 -15.34 38.12 -18.14
N LEU A 304 -16.64 37.94 -17.86
CA LEU A 304 -17.76 38.35 -18.68
C LEU A 304 -18.24 39.76 -18.31
#